data_dc5094a2ec150f2e8d69061544501a42
#
_entry.id   dc5094a2ec150f2e8d69061544501a42
#
_cell.length_a   1.000
_cell.length_b   1.000
_cell.length_c   1.000
_cell.angle_alpha   90.00
_cell.angle_beta   90.00
_cell.angle_gamma   90.00
#
_symmetry.space_group_name_H-M   'P 1'
#
loop_
_entity.id
_entity.type
_entity.pdbx_description
1 polymer ?
#
loop_
_entity_poly.entity_id
_entity_poly.type
_entity_poly.pdbx_seq_one_letter_code
_entity_poly.pdbx_strand_id
1 'polypeptide(L)'
;MTLSLVRPLALSAFAALIATAAQAQPAAVTLPSGLIYQSLQEGSGASPSATDTVRVHYRGTLADGGKEFDSSYARGEPAEFPLNRVIPCWTEGVQKMKVGGKARLTCPPAIAYGARGAGGVIPPNATLNFEIELLAVKGR
;
A
#
# COMPACT_ATOMS: atom_id res chain seq x y z
N MET A 1 -77.70 5.75 -4.57
CA MET A 1 -76.50 6.52 -5.06
C MET A 1 -75.40 6.32 -4.07
N THR A 2 -74.52 5.40 -4.37
CA THR A 2 -73.35 5.15 -3.56
C THR A 2 -72.13 5.81 -4.18
N LEU A 3 -71.66 6.82 -3.56
CA LEU A 3 -70.38 7.46 -3.93
C LEU A 3 -69.24 6.55 -3.47
N SER A 4 -68.61 5.93 -4.41
CA SER A 4 -67.40 5.15 -4.15
C SER A 4 -66.22 6.13 -4.11
N LEU A 5 -65.74 6.42 -2.90
CA LEU A 5 -64.48 7.16 -2.71
C LEU A 5 -63.32 6.20 -2.94
N VAL A 6 -62.72 6.33 -4.10
CA VAL A 6 -61.44 5.66 -4.37
C VAL A 6 -60.33 6.54 -3.71
N ARG A 7 -59.80 6.08 -2.62
CA ARG A 7 -58.59 6.69 -2.04
C ARG A 7 -57.40 6.32 -2.89
N PRO A 8 -56.62 7.28 -3.35
CA PRO A 8 -55.33 6.96 -3.95
C PRO A 8 -54.40 6.48 -2.85
N LEU A 9 -53.95 5.23 -2.97
CA LEU A 9 -52.81 4.77 -2.20
C LEU A 9 -51.59 5.56 -2.62
N ALA A 10 -51.15 6.45 -1.75
CA ALA A 10 -49.86 7.07 -1.90
C ALA A 10 -48.81 6.02 -1.61
N LEU A 11 -48.25 5.45 -2.66
CA LEU A 11 -47.02 4.69 -2.56
C LEU A 11 -45.90 5.70 -2.24
N SER A 12 -45.58 5.85 -0.96
CA SER A 12 -44.33 6.47 -0.58
C SER A 12 -43.22 5.47 -0.93
N ALA A 13 -42.59 5.70 -2.06
CA ALA A 13 -41.37 5.02 -2.39
C ALA A 13 -40.30 5.50 -1.42
N PHE A 14 -40.03 4.70 -0.40
CA PHE A 14 -38.84 4.86 0.40
C PHE A 14 -37.66 4.48 -0.51
N ALA A 15 -37.06 5.43 -1.17
CA ALA A 15 -35.76 5.27 -1.74
C ALA A 15 -34.79 5.21 -0.55
N ALA A 16 -34.46 4.00 -0.11
CA ALA A 16 -33.35 3.80 0.79
C ALA A 16 -32.11 4.23 0.02
N LEU A 17 -31.64 5.46 0.23
CA LEU A 17 -30.29 5.84 -0.13
C LEU A 17 -29.38 4.99 0.74
N ILE A 18 -28.93 3.87 0.20
CA ILE A 18 -27.76 3.20 0.75
C ILE A 18 -26.58 4.10 0.37
N ALA A 19 -26.25 5.03 1.25
CA ALA A 19 -24.99 5.70 1.16
C ALA A 19 -23.93 4.64 1.41
N THR A 20 -23.42 4.01 0.34
CA THR A 20 -22.15 3.33 0.41
C THR A 20 -21.16 4.41 0.77
N ALA A 21 -20.79 4.45 2.05
CA ALA A 21 -19.62 5.21 2.45
C ALA A 21 -18.45 4.65 1.66
N ALA A 22 -18.11 5.30 0.56
CA ALA A 22 -16.86 5.05 -0.10
C ALA A 22 -15.80 5.31 0.95
N GLN A 23 -15.19 4.24 1.48
CA GLN A 23 -14.05 4.39 2.35
C GLN A 23 -12.97 5.05 1.51
N ALA A 24 -12.82 6.37 1.70
CA ALA A 24 -11.73 7.09 1.11
C ALA A 24 -10.44 6.40 1.55
N GLN A 25 -9.66 5.91 0.59
CA GLN A 25 -8.33 5.41 0.90
C GLN A 25 -7.53 6.52 1.56
N PRO A 26 -6.73 6.24 2.60
CA PRO A 26 -5.88 7.24 3.20
C PRO A 26 -5.06 7.95 2.12
N ALA A 27 -4.94 9.24 2.23
CA ALA A 27 -4.17 10.03 1.28
C ALA A 27 -2.70 9.61 1.33
N ALA A 28 -2.05 9.60 0.17
CA ALA A 28 -0.61 9.45 0.09
C ALA A 28 0.08 10.66 0.72
N VAL A 29 1.12 10.42 1.52
CA VAL A 29 1.89 11.46 2.20
C VAL A 29 3.28 11.49 1.61
N THR A 30 3.73 12.68 1.19
CA THR A 30 5.09 12.89 0.72
C THR A 30 5.96 13.31 1.90
N LEU A 31 7.03 12.54 2.15
CA LEU A 31 7.95 12.80 3.25
C LEU A 31 9.12 13.68 2.77
N PRO A 32 9.87 14.32 3.69
CA PRO A 32 11.00 15.17 3.31
C PRO A 32 12.07 14.47 2.47
N SER A 33 12.25 13.16 2.61
CA SER A 33 13.17 12.35 1.79
C SER A 33 12.73 12.18 0.34
N GLY A 34 11.49 12.54 0.01
CA GLY A 34 10.87 12.30 -1.28
C GLY A 34 10.06 11.00 -1.35
N LEU A 35 10.13 10.16 -0.32
CA LEU A 35 9.28 8.97 -0.22
C LEU A 35 7.81 9.39 -0.20
N ILE A 36 7.01 8.75 -1.04
CA ILE A 36 5.55 8.87 -0.95
C ILE A 36 5.03 7.61 -0.29
N TYR A 37 4.38 7.77 0.85
CA TYR A 37 3.83 6.69 1.66
C TYR A 37 2.30 6.70 1.62
N GLN A 38 1.70 5.57 1.31
CA GLN A 38 0.24 5.41 1.36
C GLN A 38 -0.10 4.12 2.11
N SER A 39 -0.81 4.24 3.22
CA SER A 39 -1.35 3.07 3.90
C SER A 39 -2.51 2.50 3.09
N LEU A 40 -2.45 1.22 2.76
CA LEU A 40 -3.53 0.51 2.07
C LEU A 40 -4.38 -0.28 3.06
N GLN A 41 -3.78 -0.75 4.13
CA GLN A 41 -4.42 -1.47 5.23
C GLN A 41 -3.63 -1.22 6.50
N GLU A 42 -4.30 -0.76 7.55
CA GLU A 42 -3.66 -0.59 8.85
C GLU A 42 -3.45 -1.94 9.54
N GLY A 43 -2.24 -2.14 10.04
CA GLY A 43 -1.93 -3.27 10.91
C GLY A 43 -2.18 -2.93 12.37
N SER A 44 -2.23 -3.94 13.20
CA SER A 44 -2.44 -3.81 14.65
C SER A 44 -1.25 -4.28 15.48
N GLY A 45 -0.24 -4.85 14.84
CA GLY A 45 0.95 -5.38 15.53
C GLY A 45 2.04 -4.33 15.73
N ALA A 46 3.25 -4.81 16.04
CA ALA A 46 4.40 -3.95 16.27
C ALA A 46 4.87 -3.26 14.99
N SER A 47 5.44 -2.06 15.16
CA SER A 47 6.22 -1.39 14.12
C SER A 47 7.69 -1.76 14.26
N PRO A 48 8.39 -2.04 13.15
CA PRO A 48 9.81 -2.35 13.22
C PRO A 48 10.66 -1.11 13.43
N SER A 49 11.85 -1.31 13.98
CA SER A 49 12.91 -0.30 14.03
C SER A 49 13.89 -0.52 12.89
N ALA A 50 14.78 0.46 12.67
CA ALA A 50 15.76 0.43 11.57
C ALA A 50 16.71 -0.78 11.62
N THR A 51 16.90 -1.38 12.79
CA THR A 51 17.82 -2.52 12.98
C THR A 51 17.10 -3.87 12.99
N ASP A 52 15.77 -3.87 12.89
CA ASP A 52 14.98 -5.09 12.91
C ASP A 52 15.03 -5.81 11.54
N THR A 53 14.88 -7.13 11.59
CA THR A 53 14.63 -7.95 10.41
C THR A 53 13.12 -8.13 10.27
N VAL A 54 12.61 -7.85 9.08
CA VAL A 54 11.19 -7.98 8.78
C VAL A 54 10.92 -9.11 7.81
N ARG A 55 9.74 -9.71 7.95
CA ARG A 55 9.21 -10.67 7.01
C ARG A 55 8.07 -10.02 6.25
N VAL A 56 8.16 -10.00 4.94
CA VAL A 56 7.24 -9.28 4.08
C VAL A 56 6.84 -10.09 2.86
N HIS A 57 5.63 -9.82 2.37
CA HIS A 57 5.32 -10.00 0.96
C HIS A 57 5.41 -8.66 0.26
N TYR A 58 5.90 -8.64 -0.96
CA TYR A 58 6.04 -7.40 -1.71
C TYR A 58 5.99 -7.62 -3.22
N ARG A 59 5.65 -6.56 -3.90
CA ARG A 59 5.70 -6.45 -5.36
C ARG A 59 6.30 -5.11 -5.73
N GLY A 60 7.34 -5.13 -6.56
CA GLY A 60 8.00 -3.93 -7.07
C GLY A 60 7.73 -3.74 -8.55
N THR A 61 7.37 -2.52 -8.91
CA THR A 61 7.11 -2.12 -10.30
C THR A 61 7.84 -0.84 -10.62
N LEU A 62 8.21 -0.67 -11.89
CA LEU A 62 8.72 0.60 -12.38
C LEU A 62 7.54 1.59 -12.45
N ALA A 63 7.73 2.80 -11.93
CA ALA A 63 6.70 3.83 -12.01
C ALA A 63 6.38 4.20 -13.47
N ASP A 64 7.40 4.21 -14.32
CA ASP A 64 7.26 4.40 -15.75
C ASP A 64 6.92 3.06 -16.42
N GLY A 65 5.70 2.95 -16.94
CA GLY A 65 5.22 1.76 -17.66
C GLY A 65 4.68 0.63 -16.77
N GLY A 66 4.93 0.63 -15.47
CA GLY A 66 4.33 -0.34 -14.54
C GLY A 66 4.90 -1.75 -14.61
N LYS A 67 6.05 -1.96 -15.26
CA LYS A 67 6.66 -3.30 -15.37
C LYS A 67 7.09 -3.80 -14.00
N GLU A 68 6.65 -5.01 -13.65
CA GLU A 68 7.11 -5.71 -12.45
C GLU A 68 8.57 -6.15 -12.61
N PHE A 69 9.41 -5.80 -11.64
CA PHE A 69 10.81 -6.21 -11.64
C PHE A 69 11.14 -7.21 -10.53
N ASP A 70 10.30 -7.30 -9.50
CA ASP A 70 10.48 -8.27 -8.41
C ASP A 70 9.15 -8.48 -7.68
N SER A 71 8.93 -9.71 -7.18
CA SER A 71 7.73 -10.06 -6.43
C SER A 71 7.95 -11.32 -5.60
N SER A 72 7.72 -11.21 -4.28
CA SER A 72 7.70 -12.39 -3.41
C SER A 72 6.50 -13.28 -3.71
N TYR A 73 5.40 -12.70 -4.15
CA TYR A 73 4.21 -13.47 -4.56
C TYR A 73 4.51 -14.38 -5.75
N ALA A 74 5.29 -13.89 -6.72
CA ALA A 74 5.67 -14.69 -7.89
C ALA A 74 6.57 -15.87 -7.51
N ARG A 75 7.36 -15.75 -6.43
CA ARG A 75 8.19 -16.83 -5.90
C ARG A 75 7.42 -17.78 -4.99
N GLY A 76 6.20 -17.41 -4.56
CA GLY A 76 5.34 -18.23 -3.70
C GLY A 76 5.73 -18.26 -2.24
N GLU A 77 6.65 -17.39 -1.80
CA GLU A 77 7.08 -17.34 -0.40
C GLU A 77 7.46 -15.91 0.04
N PRO A 78 7.22 -15.57 1.32
CA PRO A 78 7.67 -14.29 1.87
C PRO A 78 9.19 -14.18 1.88
N ALA A 79 9.66 -12.95 1.88
CA ALA A 79 11.07 -12.63 2.00
C ALA A 79 11.38 -12.01 3.36
N GLU A 80 12.61 -12.19 3.83
CA GLU A 80 13.10 -11.60 5.06
C GLU A 80 14.25 -10.65 4.76
N PHE A 81 14.20 -9.45 5.33
CA PHE A 81 15.20 -8.41 5.11
C PHE A 81 15.55 -7.70 6.42
N PRO A 82 16.85 -7.54 6.73
CA PRO A 82 17.27 -6.54 7.71
C PRO A 82 16.97 -5.14 7.16
N LEU A 83 16.26 -4.30 7.90
CA LEU A 83 15.88 -2.97 7.43
C LEU A 83 17.06 -2.01 7.22
N ASN A 84 18.19 -2.29 7.83
CA ASN A 84 19.41 -1.50 7.62
C ASN A 84 20.24 -1.94 6.41
N ARG A 85 19.77 -2.91 5.63
CA ARG A 85 20.47 -3.46 4.45
C ARG A 85 19.62 -3.46 3.19
N VAL A 86 18.61 -2.64 3.15
CA VAL A 86 17.73 -2.45 2.01
C VAL A 86 17.86 -1.00 1.52
N ILE A 87 17.21 -0.68 0.40
CA ILE A 87 17.21 0.71 -0.08
C ILE A 87 16.64 1.66 0.99
N PRO A 88 17.13 2.90 1.08
CA PRO A 88 16.68 3.84 2.11
C PRO A 88 15.18 4.06 2.15
N CYS A 89 14.51 4.00 0.99
CA CYS A 89 13.05 4.08 0.89
C CYS A 89 12.35 3.04 1.76
N TRP A 90 12.82 1.80 1.75
CA TRP A 90 12.29 0.72 2.57
C TRP A 90 12.62 0.89 4.05
N THR A 91 13.87 1.27 4.35
CA THR A 91 14.28 1.51 5.74
C THR A 91 13.37 2.53 6.40
N GLU A 92 13.07 3.62 5.72
CA GLU A 92 12.16 4.65 6.22
C GLU A 92 10.70 4.21 6.21
N GLY A 93 10.23 3.70 5.07
CA GLY A 93 8.80 3.43 4.86
C GLY A 93 8.27 2.27 5.69
N VAL A 94 9.01 1.18 5.80
CA VAL A 94 8.56 -0.01 6.55
C VAL A 94 8.48 0.26 8.05
N GLN A 95 9.28 1.17 8.58
CA GLN A 95 9.18 1.59 9.98
C GLN A 95 7.85 2.30 10.31
N LYS A 96 7.16 2.81 9.31
CA LYS A 96 5.83 3.45 9.47
C LYS A 96 4.69 2.43 9.47
N MET A 97 4.98 1.19 9.11
CA MET A 97 3.99 0.12 9.07
C MET A 97 3.90 -0.60 10.42
N LYS A 98 2.79 -1.31 10.59
CA LYS A 98 2.59 -2.26 11.68
C LYS A 98 2.34 -3.64 11.12
N VAL A 99 2.73 -4.68 11.86
CA VAL A 99 2.45 -6.07 11.47
C VAL A 99 0.95 -6.24 11.20
N GLY A 100 0.64 -6.86 10.06
CA GLY A 100 -0.72 -7.01 9.54
C GLY A 100 -1.13 -5.91 8.57
N GLY A 101 -0.28 -4.88 8.40
CA GLY A 101 -0.56 -3.77 7.50
C GLY A 101 -0.05 -3.99 6.08
N LYS A 102 -0.60 -3.19 5.17
CA LYS A 102 -0.15 -3.05 3.78
C LYS A 102 0.07 -1.58 3.47
N ALA A 103 1.11 -1.29 2.71
CA ALA A 103 1.39 0.07 2.26
C ALA A 103 1.95 0.08 0.85
N ARG A 104 1.76 1.21 0.19
CA ARG A 104 2.44 1.53 -1.07
C ARG A 104 3.53 2.54 -0.80
N LEU A 105 4.73 2.24 -1.26
CA LEU A 105 5.86 3.15 -1.24
C LEU A 105 6.19 3.56 -2.66
N THR A 106 6.28 4.85 -2.91
CA THR A 106 6.84 5.39 -4.15
C THR A 106 8.22 5.94 -3.83
N CYS A 107 9.22 5.33 -4.43
CA CYS A 107 10.63 5.56 -4.13
C CYS A 107 11.29 6.33 -5.28
N PRO A 108 11.60 7.63 -5.11
CA PRO A 108 12.43 8.33 -6.09
C PRO A 108 13.83 7.73 -6.15
N PRO A 109 14.55 7.91 -7.27
CA PRO A 109 15.86 7.27 -7.46
C PRO A 109 16.86 7.53 -6.33
N ALA A 110 16.88 8.72 -5.76
CA ALA A 110 17.84 9.11 -4.71
C ALA A 110 17.76 8.22 -3.46
N ILE A 111 16.62 7.60 -3.19
CA ILE A 111 16.44 6.68 -2.06
C ILE A 111 16.12 5.24 -2.52
N ALA A 112 16.40 4.95 -3.78
CA ALA A 112 16.28 3.63 -4.40
C ALA A 112 17.64 3.22 -5.00
N TYR A 113 17.73 3.05 -6.30
CA TYR A 113 18.96 2.58 -6.94
C TYR A 113 19.73 3.67 -7.71
N GLY A 114 19.26 4.91 -7.64
CA GLY A 114 19.98 6.09 -8.15
C GLY A 114 20.29 6.07 -9.64
N ALA A 115 21.37 6.75 -9.99
CA ALA A 115 21.84 6.86 -11.36
C ALA A 115 22.40 5.54 -11.93
N ARG A 116 22.78 4.60 -11.06
CA ARG A 116 23.36 3.31 -11.47
C ARG A 116 22.28 2.31 -11.91
N GLY A 117 21.08 2.35 -11.30
CA GLY A 117 20.08 1.30 -11.47
C GLY A 117 20.52 -0.01 -10.84
N ALA A 118 19.94 -1.12 -11.24
CA ALA A 118 20.26 -2.45 -10.72
C ALA A 118 20.10 -3.53 -11.78
N GLY A 119 21.18 -4.26 -12.03
CA GLY A 119 21.22 -5.55 -12.68
C GLY A 119 20.41 -5.77 -13.96
N GLY A 120 20.25 -4.77 -14.82
CA GLY A 120 19.48 -4.89 -16.06
C GLY A 120 17.95 -4.90 -15.90
N VAL A 121 17.44 -4.89 -14.66
CA VAL A 121 16.00 -4.87 -14.38
C VAL A 121 15.50 -3.51 -13.93
N ILE A 122 16.35 -2.70 -13.30
CA ILE A 122 16.06 -1.34 -12.89
C ILE A 122 16.95 -0.38 -13.67
N PRO A 123 16.36 0.44 -14.57
CA PRO A 123 17.13 1.40 -15.33
C PRO A 123 17.68 2.52 -14.46
N PRO A 124 18.69 3.27 -14.96
CA PRO A 124 19.18 4.47 -14.27
C PRO A 124 18.07 5.48 -13.99
N ASN A 125 18.10 6.09 -12.82
CA ASN A 125 17.19 7.16 -12.41
C ASN A 125 15.71 6.74 -12.42
N ALA A 126 15.42 5.48 -12.08
CA ALA A 126 14.06 4.97 -12.03
C ALA A 126 13.37 5.28 -10.70
N THR A 127 12.15 5.79 -10.78
CA THR A 127 11.21 5.83 -9.66
C THR A 127 10.53 4.47 -9.57
N LEU A 128 10.44 3.92 -8.36
CA LEU A 128 9.89 2.60 -8.10
C LEU A 128 8.64 2.69 -7.25
N ASN A 129 7.68 1.83 -7.54
CA ASN A 129 6.53 1.61 -6.67
C ASN A 129 6.62 0.23 -6.04
N PHE A 130 6.42 0.16 -4.72
CA PHE A 130 6.30 -1.09 -3.99
C PHE A 130 4.97 -1.18 -3.28
N GLU A 131 4.34 -2.34 -3.36
CA GLU A 131 3.29 -2.73 -2.43
C GLU A 131 3.91 -3.72 -1.45
N ILE A 132 3.80 -3.42 -0.16
CA ILE A 132 4.43 -4.20 0.91
C ILE A 132 3.38 -4.61 1.93
N GLU A 133 3.35 -5.90 2.24
CA GLU A 133 2.58 -6.46 3.35
C GLU A 133 3.57 -6.89 4.44
N LEU A 134 3.47 -6.28 5.61
CA LEU A 134 4.33 -6.59 6.75
C LEU A 134 3.73 -7.75 7.54
N LEU A 135 4.39 -8.91 7.48
CA LEU A 135 3.90 -10.15 8.09
C LEU A 135 4.42 -10.35 9.51
N ALA A 136 5.68 -10.01 9.75
CA ALA A 136 6.30 -10.19 11.06
C ALA A 136 7.52 -9.29 11.23
N VAL A 137 7.83 -8.98 12.48
CA VAL A 137 9.10 -8.41 12.91
C VAL A 137 9.80 -9.48 13.74
N LYS A 138 10.98 -9.93 13.30
CA LYS A 138 11.70 -10.99 14.00
C LYS A 138 12.15 -10.54 15.39
N GLY A 139 11.92 -11.40 16.39
CA GLY A 139 12.30 -11.12 17.76
C GLY A 139 11.30 -10.30 18.56
N ARG A 140 10.11 -10.07 18.00
CA ARG A 140 9.04 -9.34 18.70
C ARG A 140 7.70 -10.06 18.59
#